data_f3fa5ee32e4c72a7d25afb6cc867dadc
#
_entry.id   f3fa5ee32e4c72a7d25afb6cc867dadc
#
_cell.length_a   1.000
_cell.length_b   1.000
_cell.length_c   1.000
_cell.angle_alpha   90.00
_cell.angle_beta   90.00
_cell.angle_gamma   90.00
#
_symmetry.space_group_name_H-M   'P 1'
#
loop_
_entity.id
_entity.type
_entity.pdbx_description
1 polymer ?
#
loop_
_entity_poly.entity_id
_entity_poly.type
_entity_poly.pdbx_seq_one_letter_code
_entity_poly.pdbx_strand_id
1 'polypeptide(L)'
;AIALAQFEIVDKRVKLRRDIAKLYDAVFENTSFKTQHIPKGYVSSYFTYAVESPFTELNDWNKFHESHISNGGDDFYASMILTYQEPIMKKLGYFEKYNGKCPVAEKIQPKMMQFKTNYRTLEEAEKWIKKLKYSLDNFV
;
A
#
# COMPACT_ATOMS: atom_id res chain seq x y z
N ALA A 1 28.28 5.04 12.57
CA ALA A 1 28.72 4.04 11.58
C ALA A 1 27.57 3.56 10.68
N ILE A 2 26.48 2.96 11.22
CA ILE A 2 25.38 2.38 10.41
C ILE A 2 24.68 3.45 9.53
N ALA A 3 24.33 4.60 10.10
CA ALA A 3 23.67 5.68 9.36
C ALA A 3 24.53 6.21 8.21
N LEU A 4 25.82 6.35 8.38
CA LEU A 4 26.74 6.80 7.32
C LEU A 4 26.77 5.80 6.16
N ALA A 5 26.92 4.51 6.46
CA ALA A 5 26.92 3.47 5.44
C ALA A 5 25.58 3.39 4.65
N GLN A 6 24.44 3.65 5.33
CA GLN A 6 23.15 3.74 4.65
C GLN A 6 23.02 5.01 3.79
N PHE A 7 23.61 6.12 4.24
CA PHE A 7 23.61 7.38 3.50
C PHE A 7 24.40 7.27 2.19
N GLU A 8 25.52 6.56 2.18
CA GLU A 8 26.35 6.33 0.98
C GLU A 8 25.61 5.61 -0.16
N ILE A 9 24.56 4.85 0.17
CA ILE A 9 23.79 4.07 -0.81
C ILE A 9 22.35 4.56 -1.01
N VAL A 10 21.96 5.68 -0.37
CA VAL A 10 20.56 6.14 -0.35
C VAL A 10 20.03 6.41 -1.76
N ASP A 11 20.78 7.06 -2.63
CA ASP A 11 20.33 7.38 -3.99
C ASP A 11 20.10 6.12 -4.83
N LYS A 12 20.97 5.12 -4.68
CA LYS A 12 20.80 3.81 -5.32
C LYS A 12 19.53 3.11 -4.82
N ARG A 13 19.24 3.18 -3.53
CA ARG A 13 18.04 2.60 -2.92
C ARG A 13 16.76 3.33 -3.37
N VAL A 14 16.79 4.66 -3.40
CA VAL A 14 15.65 5.45 -3.89
C VAL A 14 15.40 5.19 -5.38
N LYS A 15 16.46 5.08 -6.19
CA LYS A 15 16.31 4.70 -7.60
C LYS A 15 15.63 3.35 -7.75
N LEU A 16 16.09 2.33 -7.04
CA LEU A 16 15.48 0.99 -7.08
C LEU A 16 14.00 1.02 -6.71
N ARG A 17 13.63 1.74 -5.63
CA ARG A 17 12.21 1.89 -5.23
C ARG A 17 11.36 2.55 -6.31
N ARG A 18 11.89 3.54 -7.01
CA ARG A 18 11.21 4.17 -8.16
C ARG A 18 11.04 3.24 -9.34
N ASP A 19 12.05 2.41 -9.61
CA ASP A 19 11.95 1.42 -10.69
C ASP A 19 10.93 0.32 -10.33
N ILE A 20 10.87 -0.10 -9.06
CA ILE A 20 9.82 -0.98 -8.54
C ILE A 20 8.42 -0.33 -8.64
N ALA A 21 8.30 0.95 -8.30
CA ALA A 21 7.03 1.67 -8.42
C ALA A 21 6.48 1.66 -9.86
N LYS A 22 7.34 1.78 -10.87
CA LYS A 22 6.93 1.66 -12.29
C LYS A 22 6.36 0.28 -12.63
N LEU A 23 6.87 -0.78 -12.00
CA LEU A 23 6.31 -2.12 -12.18
C LEU A 23 4.88 -2.20 -11.60
N TYR A 24 4.65 -1.59 -10.44
CA TYR A 24 3.30 -1.48 -9.88
C TYR A 24 2.39 -0.61 -10.74
N ASP A 25 2.88 0.54 -11.24
CA ASP A 25 2.11 1.40 -12.15
C ASP A 25 1.61 0.59 -13.34
N ALA A 26 2.45 -0.22 -13.97
CA ALA A 26 2.08 -1.08 -15.09
C ALA A 26 1.06 -2.17 -14.73
N VAL A 27 1.06 -2.68 -13.50
CA VAL A 27 0.09 -3.68 -13.04
C VAL A 27 -1.27 -3.05 -12.76
N PHE A 28 -1.29 -1.84 -12.21
CA PHE A 28 -2.54 -1.14 -11.88
C PHE A 28 -3.09 -0.32 -13.05
N GLU A 29 -2.33 -0.17 -14.15
CA GLU A 29 -2.81 0.47 -15.38
C GLU A 29 -4.07 -0.25 -15.89
N ASN A 30 -5.07 0.51 -16.26
CA ASN A 30 -6.36 -0.01 -16.73
C ASN A 30 -7.17 -0.83 -15.71
N THR A 31 -6.85 -0.72 -14.43
CA THR A 31 -7.67 -1.26 -13.34
C THR A 31 -8.52 -0.15 -12.70
N SER A 32 -9.46 -0.55 -11.84
CA SER A 32 -10.25 0.40 -11.03
C SER A 32 -9.53 0.88 -9.76
N PHE A 33 -8.32 0.42 -9.51
CA PHE A 33 -7.48 0.91 -8.41
C PHE A 33 -6.93 2.30 -8.71
N LYS A 34 -6.87 3.16 -7.71
CA LYS A 34 -6.30 4.50 -7.84
C LYS A 34 -4.91 4.54 -7.24
N THR A 35 -3.93 4.79 -8.07
CA THR A 35 -2.53 4.94 -7.64
C THR A 35 -2.26 6.33 -7.07
N GLN A 36 -1.14 6.49 -6.37
CA GLN A 36 -0.73 7.76 -5.80
C GLN A 36 -0.47 8.79 -6.91
N HIS A 37 -1.20 9.90 -6.88
CA HIS A 37 -0.94 11.03 -7.78
C HIS A 37 0.33 11.77 -7.37
N ILE A 38 1.28 11.90 -8.30
CA ILE A 38 2.49 12.71 -8.13
C ILE A 38 2.33 13.99 -8.98
N PRO A 39 2.14 15.15 -8.36
CA PRO A 39 1.99 16.41 -9.12
C PRO A 39 3.23 16.72 -9.94
N LYS A 40 3.06 17.47 -11.04
CA LYS A 40 4.17 17.91 -11.89
C LYS A 40 5.20 18.68 -11.07
N GLY A 41 6.48 18.33 -11.22
CA GLY A 41 7.59 18.96 -10.50
C GLY A 41 7.91 18.30 -9.14
N TYR A 42 7.09 17.33 -8.71
CA TYR A 42 7.36 16.56 -7.50
C TYR A 42 7.95 15.18 -7.83
N VAL A 43 8.67 14.64 -6.87
CA VAL A 43 9.30 13.32 -7.02
C VAL A 43 9.08 12.52 -5.74
N SER A 44 8.50 11.33 -5.86
CA SER A 44 8.35 10.40 -4.73
C SER A 44 9.59 9.52 -4.58
N SER A 45 9.96 9.23 -3.34
CA SER A 45 10.95 8.18 -3.02
C SER A 45 10.31 6.80 -2.90
N TYR A 46 8.99 6.73 -2.90
CA TYR A 46 8.20 5.50 -2.73
C TYR A 46 8.67 4.66 -1.55
N PHE A 47 8.57 5.22 -0.34
CA PHE A 47 8.81 4.46 0.89
C PHE A 47 7.94 3.20 0.92
N THR A 48 6.69 3.33 0.49
CA THR A 48 5.76 2.25 0.16
C THR A 48 5.00 2.64 -1.09
N TYR A 49 4.41 1.70 -1.80
CA TYR A 49 3.53 1.96 -2.94
C TYR A 49 2.08 1.85 -2.48
N ALA A 50 1.40 2.98 -2.39
CA ALA A 50 0.04 3.05 -1.88
C ALA A 50 -0.98 3.15 -3.01
N VAL A 51 -2.09 2.42 -2.87
CA VAL A 51 -3.24 2.51 -3.77
C VAL A 51 -4.55 2.58 -2.98
N GLU A 52 -5.57 3.22 -3.55
CA GLU A 52 -6.96 3.12 -3.11
C GLU A 52 -7.62 2.00 -3.91
N SER A 53 -8.09 0.95 -3.24
CA SER A 53 -8.84 -0.12 -3.87
C SER A 53 -10.25 0.33 -4.26
N PRO A 54 -10.89 -0.32 -5.25
CA PRO A 54 -12.28 -0.06 -5.61
C PRO A 54 -13.27 -0.64 -4.60
N PHE A 55 -12.82 -1.44 -3.65
CA PHE A 55 -13.68 -2.12 -2.69
C PHE A 55 -14.41 -1.12 -1.80
N THR A 56 -15.68 -1.35 -1.58
CA THR A 56 -16.52 -0.51 -0.71
C THR A 56 -16.58 -1.04 0.71
N GLU A 57 -16.38 -2.35 0.87
CA GLU A 57 -16.46 -3.04 2.13
C GLU A 57 -15.11 -3.64 2.54
N LEU A 58 -14.81 -3.61 3.82
CA LEU A 58 -13.58 -4.21 4.38
C LEU A 58 -13.54 -5.73 4.12
N ASN A 59 -14.69 -6.38 4.03
CA ASN A 59 -14.78 -7.81 3.73
C ASN A 59 -14.23 -8.15 2.34
N ASP A 60 -14.46 -7.32 1.33
CA ASP A 60 -13.93 -7.55 0.00
C ASP A 60 -12.42 -7.31 -0.06
N TRP A 61 -11.93 -6.33 0.69
CA TRP A 61 -10.51 -6.12 0.89
C TRP A 61 -9.85 -7.36 1.53
N ASN A 62 -10.45 -7.91 2.58
CA ASN A 62 -9.94 -9.09 3.27
C ASN A 62 -9.94 -10.32 2.34
N LYS A 63 -11.01 -10.55 1.58
CA LYS A 63 -11.09 -11.63 0.61
C LYS A 63 -9.99 -11.52 -0.46
N PHE A 64 -9.75 -10.31 -0.97
CA PHE A 64 -8.67 -10.10 -1.92
C PHE A 64 -7.30 -10.39 -1.30
N HIS A 65 -7.06 -9.91 -0.08
CA HIS A 65 -5.82 -10.17 0.65
C HIS A 65 -5.61 -11.68 0.86
N GLU A 66 -6.59 -12.40 1.38
CA GLU A 66 -6.54 -13.86 1.59
C GLU A 66 -6.30 -14.61 0.27
N SER A 67 -6.99 -14.24 -0.80
CA SER A 67 -6.79 -14.80 -2.13
C SER A 67 -5.36 -14.57 -2.63
N HIS A 68 -4.84 -13.34 -2.48
CA HIS A 68 -3.48 -13.01 -2.88
C HIS A 68 -2.43 -13.83 -2.13
N ILE A 69 -2.57 -13.95 -0.81
CA ILE A 69 -1.67 -14.76 0.03
C ILE A 69 -1.75 -16.24 -0.35
N SER A 70 -2.96 -16.79 -0.54
CA SER A 70 -3.15 -18.20 -0.93
C SER A 70 -2.55 -18.52 -2.30
N ASN A 71 -2.51 -17.56 -3.22
CA ASN A 71 -1.83 -17.65 -4.50
C ASN A 71 -0.29 -17.46 -4.38
N GLY A 72 0.22 -17.41 -3.15
CA GLY A 72 1.63 -17.24 -2.83
C GLY A 72 2.15 -15.84 -3.13
N GLY A 73 1.32 -14.82 -3.06
CA GLY A 73 1.71 -13.41 -3.12
C GLY A 73 2.54 -12.96 -1.91
N ASP A 74 3.25 -11.85 -2.04
CA ASP A 74 3.90 -11.19 -0.90
C ASP A 74 2.86 -10.41 -0.10
N ASP A 75 3.03 -10.35 1.21
CA ASP A 75 2.09 -9.67 2.08
C ASP A 75 2.07 -8.14 1.82
N PHE A 76 0.91 -7.55 1.97
CA PHE A 76 0.72 -6.11 1.91
C PHE A 76 -0.19 -5.67 3.07
N TYR A 77 -0.09 -4.42 3.44
CA TYR A 77 -0.83 -3.89 4.58
C TYR A 77 -1.54 -2.60 4.21
N ALA A 78 -2.15 -2.06 5.16
CA ALA A 78 -3.06 -0.95 5.31
C ALA A 78 -4.47 -1.47 5.53
N SER A 79 -5.50 -0.67 5.27
CA SER A 79 -6.82 -0.90 5.85
C SER A 79 -6.78 -0.96 7.38
N MET A 80 -5.79 -0.26 7.97
CA MET A 80 -5.73 -0.10 9.41
C MET A 80 -6.89 0.76 9.88
N ILE A 81 -7.32 0.51 11.09
CA ILE A 81 -8.33 1.37 11.73
C ILE A 81 -7.74 2.76 12.04
N LEU A 82 -8.59 3.77 12.05
CA LEU A 82 -8.19 5.11 12.44
C LEU A 82 -7.81 5.15 13.93
N THR A 83 -6.89 6.01 14.30
CA THR A 83 -6.32 6.08 15.65
C THR A 83 -7.39 6.11 16.76
N TYR A 84 -8.45 6.89 16.59
CA TYR A 84 -9.54 6.95 17.59
C TYR A 84 -10.43 5.70 17.60
N GLN A 85 -10.30 4.80 16.61
CA GLN A 85 -11.00 3.50 16.55
C GLN A 85 -10.23 2.39 17.26
N GLU A 86 -8.98 2.64 17.64
CA GLU A 86 -8.18 1.67 18.39
C GLU A 86 -8.85 1.31 19.73
N PRO A 87 -8.74 0.05 20.19
CA PRO A 87 -9.42 -0.39 21.42
C PRO A 87 -9.09 0.47 22.64
N ILE A 88 -7.84 0.90 22.78
CA ILE A 88 -7.44 1.75 23.89
C ILE A 88 -8.07 3.15 23.81
N MET A 89 -8.17 3.70 22.60
CA MET A 89 -8.76 5.03 22.37
C MET A 89 -10.27 5.01 22.63
N LYS A 90 -10.95 3.91 22.30
CA LYS A 90 -12.36 3.69 22.68
C LYS A 90 -12.55 3.67 24.20
N LYS A 91 -11.69 2.95 24.94
CA LYS A 91 -11.72 2.93 26.41
C LYS A 91 -11.51 4.32 27.05
N LEU A 92 -10.75 5.18 26.38
CA LEU A 92 -10.50 6.56 26.82
C LEU A 92 -11.57 7.58 26.38
N GLY A 93 -12.62 7.14 25.69
CA GLY A 93 -13.73 8.01 25.23
C GLY A 93 -13.40 8.83 23.98
N TYR A 94 -12.29 8.57 23.32
CA TYR A 94 -11.91 9.32 22.10
C TYR A 94 -12.73 8.90 20.88
N PHE A 95 -13.21 7.66 20.84
CA PHE A 95 -14.06 7.21 19.73
C PHE A 95 -15.34 8.05 19.64
N GLU A 96 -16.05 8.21 20.75
CA GLU A 96 -17.30 9.00 20.83
C GLU A 96 -17.05 10.48 20.48
N LYS A 97 -15.87 10.98 20.81
CA LYS A 97 -15.49 12.37 20.56
C LYS A 97 -15.16 12.65 19.09
N TYR A 98 -14.57 11.71 18.39
CA TYR A 98 -13.97 11.94 17.06
C TYR A 98 -14.59 11.15 15.92
N ASN A 99 -15.36 10.10 16.17
CA ASN A 99 -16.05 9.33 15.13
C ASN A 99 -16.99 10.24 14.31
N GLY A 100 -16.91 10.13 12.99
CA GLY A 100 -17.65 10.98 12.05
C GLY A 100 -17.07 12.39 11.84
N LYS A 101 -15.97 12.76 12.50
CA LYS A 101 -15.34 14.09 12.34
C LYS A 101 -14.21 14.13 11.31
N CYS A 102 -13.78 12.98 10.82
CA CYS A 102 -12.75 12.85 9.81
C CYS A 102 -13.27 12.14 8.57
N PRO A 103 -14.30 12.68 7.87
CA PRO A 103 -15.05 11.93 6.86
C PRO A 103 -14.18 11.48 5.68
N VAL A 104 -13.16 12.23 5.32
CA VAL A 104 -12.22 11.84 4.25
C VAL A 104 -11.38 10.64 4.69
N ALA A 105 -10.80 10.68 5.88
CA ALA A 105 -10.00 9.57 6.41
C ALA A 105 -10.88 8.32 6.63
N GLU A 106 -12.06 8.48 7.19
CA GLU A 106 -13.03 7.41 7.43
C GLU A 106 -13.46 6.71 6.14
N LYS A 107 -13.58 7.47 5.04
CA LYS A 107 -13.93 6.95 3.72
C LYS A 107 -12.77 6.23 3.03
N ILE A 108 -11.54 6.76 3.16
CA ILE A 108 -10.39 6.27 2.39
C ILE A 108 -9.67 5.13 3.13
N GLN A 109 -9.53 5.23 4.44
CA GLN A 109 -8.72 4.29 5.22
C GLN A 109 -9.08 2.80 4.99
N PRO A 110 -10.36 2.39 4.93
CA PRO A 110 -10.74 1.00 4.67
C PRO A 110 -10.35 0.48 3.28
N LYS A 111 -10.03 1.39 2.35
CA LYS A 111 -9.72 1.07 0.96
C LYS A 111 -8.23 1.05 0.66
N MET A 112 -7.42 1.55 1.59
CA MET A 112 -5.99 1.68 1.34
C MET A 112 -5.30 0.32 1.31
N MET A 113 -4.38 0.17 0.36
CA MET A 113 -3.41 -0.92 0.30
C MET A 113 -2.02 -0.33 0.15
N GLN A 114 -1.05 -0.94 0.81
CA GLN A 114 0.35 -0.53 0.76
C GLN A 114 1.23 -1.70 0.41
N PHE A 115 1.84 -1.61 -0.76
CA PHE A 115 2.74 -2.63 -1.27
C PHE A 115 4.19 -2.27 -0.99
N LYS A 116 4.97 -3.28 -0.80
CA LYS A 116 6.38 -3.23 -0.46
C LYS A 116 7.23 -2.74 -1.63
N THR A 117 8.17 -1.86 -1.36
CA THR A 117 9.12 -1.33 -2.35
C THR A 117 10.58 -1.58 -1.95
N ASN A 118 10.81 -2.24 -0.83
CA ASN A 118 12.14 -2.46 -0.25
C ASN A 118 12.74 -3.84 -0.60
N TYR A 119 12.41 -4.36 -1.78
CA TYR A 119 13.07 -5.54 -2.34
C TYR A 119 14.56 -5.27 -2.57
N ARG A 120 15.35 -6.34 -2.55
CA ARG A 120 16.82 -6.23 -2.72
C ARG A 120 17.22 -5.93 -4.15
N THR A 121 16.48 -6.50 -5.12
CA THR A 121 16.71 -6.34 -6.55
C THR A 121 15.40 -6.11 -7.30
N LEU A 122 15.50 -5.66 -8.54
CA LEU A 122 14.34 -5.49 -9.41
C LEU A 122 13.72 -6.85 -9.79
N GLU A 123 14.53 -7.85 -10.03
CA GLU A 123 14.09 -9.21 -10.37
C GLU A 123 13.29 -9.86 -9.22
N GLU A 124 13.71 -9.61 -7.98
CA GLU A 124 12.96 -10.04 -6.80
C GLU A 124 11.57 -9.38 -6.78
N ALA A 125 11.51 -8.07 -7.01
CA ALA A 125 10.26 -7.33 -7.07
C ALA A 125 9.35 -7.83 -8.20
N GLU A 126 9.88 -8.03 -9.41
CA GLU A 126 9.15 -8.55 -10.56
C GLU A 126 8.46 -9.89 -10.26
N LYS A 127 9.15 -10.78 -9.55
CA LYS A 127 8.58 -12.07 -9.16
C LYS A 127 7.30 -11.90 -8.33
N TRP A 128 7.32 -11.00 -7.35
CA TRP A 128 6.18 -10.77 -6.47
C TRP A 128 5.07 -9.96 -7.15
N ILE A 129 5.44 -8.98 -7.97
CA ILE A 129 4.49 -8.15 -8.70
C ILE A 129 3.74 -8.96 -9.79
N LYS A 130 4.38 -9.95 -10.41
CA LYS A 130 3.69 -10.90 -11.30
C LYS A 130 2.60 -11.70 -10.57
N LYS A 131 2.83 -12.07 -9.31
CA LYS A 131 1.80 -12.75 -8.49
C LYS A 131 0.66 -11.81 -8.12
N LEU A 132 0.97 -10.53 -7.84
CA LEU A 132 -0.07 -9.53 -7.63
C LEU A 132 -0.94 -9.36 -8.87
N LYS A 133 -0.32 -9.25 -10.05
CA LYS A 133 -1.06 -9.18 -11.32
C LYS A 133 -1.98 -10.40 -11.49
N TYR A 134 -1.46 -11.60 -11.26
CA TYR A 134 -2.25 -12.82 -11.32
C TYR A 134 -3.46 -12.76 -10.38
N SER A 135 -3.27 -12.29 -9.15
CA SER A 135 -4.36 -12.15 -8.18
C SER A 135 -5.40 -11.14 -8.62
N LEU A 136 -4.98 -10.01 -9.19
CA LEU A 136 -5.90 -8.98 -9.74
C LEU A 136 -6.70 -9.51 -10.93
N ASP A 137 -6.07 -10.24 -11.84
CA ASP A 137 -6.70 -10.78 -13.04
C ASP A 137 -7.71 -11.91 -12.72
N ASN A 138 -7.59 -12.58 -11.56
CA ASN A 138 -8.40 -13.74 -11.17
C ASN A 138 -9.30 -13.49 -9.95
N PHE A 139 -9.32 -12.31 -9.40
CA PHE A 139 -10.22 -11.96 -8.31
C PHE A 139 -11.59 -11.57 -8.85
N VAL A 140 -12.61 -12.38 -8.49
CA VAL A 140 -14.03 -12.22 -8.90
C VAL A 140 -14.89 -11.81 -7.72
#